data_abb8a87f5da12ae2290ffbade2cc5b7f
#
_entry.id   abb8a87f5da12ae2290ffbade2cc5b7f
#
_cell.length_a   1.000
_cell.length_b   1.000
_cell.length_c   1.000
_cell.angle_alpha   90.00
_cell.angle_beta   90.00
_cell.angle_gamma   90.00
#
_symmetry.space_group_name_H-M   'P 1'
#
loop_
_entity.id
_entity.type
_entity.pdbx_description
1 polymer ?
#
loop_
_entity_poly.entity_id
_entity_poly.type
_entity_poly.pdbx_seq_one_letter_code
_entity_poly.pdbx_strand_id
1 'polypeptide(L)'
;MKAANFTEFRTRLKQYLDEVEKNNETLIIKRGTGHGAVLISLDEFNSILETVHLLSSKANADRLYESINQMKSGKTVHKKLIDD
;
A
#
# COMPACT_ATOMS: atom_id res chain seq x y z
N MET A 1 5.00 4.95 12.92
CA MET A 1 4.40 3.70 12.42
C MET A 1 3.53 3.07 13.50
N LYS A 2 2.35 2.67 13.13
CA LYS A 2 1.41 2.03 14.06
C LYS A 2 1.06 0.63 13.58
N ALA A 3 0.57 -0.18 14.48
CA ALA A 3 0.13 -1.53 14.16
C ALA A 3 -1.23 -1.79 14.80
N ALA A 4 -2.08 -2.51 14.11
CA ALA A 4 -3.41 -2.87 14.60
C ALA A 4 -3.76 -4.26 14.07
N ASN A 5 -4.57 -5.00 14.81
CA ASN A 5 -5.09 -6.24 14.26
C ASN A 5 -6.28 -5.92 13.35
N PHE A 6 -6.67 -6.89 12.56
CA PHE A 6 -7.74 -6.68 11.59
C PHE A 6 -9.07 -6.27 12.24
N THR A 7 -9.40 -6.88 13.35
CA THR A 7 -10.66 -6.57 14.04
C THR A 7 -10.68 -5.11 14.50
N GLU A 8 -9.59 -4.67 15.10
CA GLU A 8 -9.46 -3.31 15.56
C GLU A 8 -9.50 -2.33 14.39
N PHE A 9 -8.79 -2.65 13.32
CA PHE A 9 -8.78 -1.82 12.13
C PHE A 9 -10.20 -1.68 11.56
N ARG A 10 -10.90 -2.78 11.43
CA ARG A 10 -12.24 -2.78 10.89
C ARG A 10 -13.20 -1.93 11.74
N THR A 11 -13.06 -2.02 13.04
CA THR A 11 -13.92 -1.30 13.96
C THR A 11 -13.69 0.20 13.91
N ARG A 12 -12.45 0.61 13.70
CA ARG A 12 -12.07 2.02 13.69
C ARG A 12 -11.53 2.46 12.34
N LEU A 13 -12.10 1.94 11.29
CA LEU A 13 -11.61 2.15 9.94
C LEU A 13 -11.43 3.63 9.60
N LYS A 14 -12.47 4.42 9.83
CA LYS A 14 -12.41 5.84 9.49
C LYS A 14 -11.32 6.56 10.27
N GLN A 15 -11.20 6.25 11.54
CA GLN A 15 -10.20 6.88 12.39
C GLN A 15 -8.79 6.58 11.89
N TYR A 16 -8.52 5.32 11.55
CA TYR A 16 -7.21 4.93 11.04
C TYR A 16 -6.93 5.55 9.69
N LEU A 17 -7.92 5.60 8.81
CA LEU A 17 -7.74 6.23 7.51
C LEU A 17 -7.42 7.72 7.67
N ASP A 18 -8.13 8.41 8.56
CA ASP A 18 -7.87 9.82 8.81
C ASP A 18 -6.46 10.04 9.33
N GLU A 19 -6.02 9.21 10.25
CA GLU A 19 -4.68 9.33 10.81
C GLU A 19 -3.61 9.11 9.74
N VAL A 20 -3.80 8.11 8.91
CA VAL A 20 -2.85 7.81 7.85
C VAL A 20 -2.78 8.96 6.85
N GLU A 21 -3.92 9.50 6.46
CA GLU A 21 -3.95 10.57 5.47
C GLU A 21 -3.40 11.89 6.02
N LYS A 22 -3.78 12.24 7.24
CA LYS A 22 -3.42 13.55 7.79
C LYS A 22 -2.02 13.60 8.36
N ASN A 23 -1.58 12.50 8.93
CA ASN A 23 -0.29 12.46 9.62
C ASN A 23 0.79 11.75 8.84
N ASN A 24 0.47 11.26 7.64
CA ASN A 24 1.38 10.41 6.87
C ASN A 24 1.89 9.25 7.71
N GLU A 25 1.00 8.70 8.52
CA GLU A 25 1.32 7.59 9.41
C GLU A 25 1.20 6.29 8.63
N THR A 26 2.14 5.37 8.87
CA THR A 26 2.05 4.03 8.28
C THR A 26 1.35 3.12 9.26
N LEU A 27 0.35 2.39 8.80
CA LEU A 27 -0.39 1.45 9.63
C LEU A 27 -0.16 0.03 9.12
N ILE A 28 0.30 -0.84 10.02
CA ILE A 28 0.45 -2.25 9.71
C ILE A 28 -0.78 -2.97 10.25
N ILE A 29 -1.50 -3.64 9.36
CA ILE A 29 -2.71 -4.37 9.72
C ILE A 29 -2.37 -5.84 9.77
N LYS A 30 -2.43 -6.43 10.96
CA LYS A 30 -2.06 -7.83 11.16
C LYS A 30 -3.27 -8.74 11.05
N ARG A 31 -3.11 -9.81 10.30
CA ARG A 31 -4.14 -10.85 10.14
C ARG A 31 -3.48 -12.19 10.34
N GLY A 32 -3.47 -12.67 11.58
CA GLY A 32 -2.82 -13.94 11.88
C GLY A 32 -1.31 -13.83 11.84
N THR A 33 -0.65 -14.96 11.90
CA THR A 33 0.79 -15.01 11.94
C THR A 33 1.36 -14.90 10.52
N GLY A 34 2.18 -13.91 10.29
CA GLY A 34 2.83 -13.74 9.01
C GLY A 34 1.97 -13.21 7.88
N HIS A 35 0.75 -12.77 8.20
CA HIS A 35 -0.15 -12.23 7.20
C HIS A 35 -0.59 -10.83 7.60
N GLY A 36 -0.94 -10.03 6.61
CA GLY A 36 -1.42 -8.69 6.89
C GLY A 36 -1.26 -7.78 5.70
N ALA A 37 -1.41 -6.50 5.99
CA ALA A 37 -1.33 -5.46 4.97
C ALA A 37 -0.72 -4.22 5.57
N VAL A 38 -0.30 -3.30 4.70
CA VAL A 38 0.22 -2.01 5.13
C VAL A 38 -0.65 -0.93 4.49
N LEU A 39 -1.07 0.02 5.30
CA LEU A 39 -1.85 1.16 4.84
C LEU A 39 -0.98 2.41 4.94
N ILE A 40 -0.82 3.11 3.84
CA ILE A 40 -0.08 4.36 3.79
C ILE A 40 -0.89 5.39 3.02
N SER A 41 -0.57 6.67 3.22
CA SER A 41 -1.24 7.72 2.47
C SER A 41 -0.84 7.66 1.00
N LEU A 42 -1.68 8.22 0.15
CA LEU A 42 -1.35 8.30 -1.27
C LEU A 42 -0.09 9.13 -1.50
N ASP A 43 0.07 10.20 -0.73
CA ASP A 43 1.27 11.03 -0.82
C ASP A 43 2.52 10.24 -0.47
N GLU A 44 2.46 9.45 0.59
CA GLU A 44 3.59 8.63 1.01
C GLU A 44 3.91 7.58 -0.06
N PHE A 45 2.89 6.95 -0.62
CA PHE A 45 3.07 5.96 -1.67
C PHE A 45 3.76 6.57 -2.88
N ASN A 46 3.31 7.75 -3.31
CA ASN A 46 3.91 8.44 -4.44
C ASN A 46 5.36 8.81 -4.14
N SER A 47 5.63 9.22 -2.92
CA SER A 47 6.98 9.56 -2.49
C SER A 47 7.91 8.35 -2.56
N ILE A 48 7.43 7.20 -2.12
CA ILE A 48 8.21 5.96 -2.18
C ILE A 48 8.51 5.60 -3.63
N LEU A 49 7.50 5.67 -4.50
CA LEU A 49 7.67 5.35 -5.90
C LEU A 49 8.70 6.28 -6.55
N GLU A 50 8.64 7.56 -6.24
CA GLU A 50 9.59 8.51 -6.77
C GLU A 50 11.00 8.20 -6.30
N THR A 51 11.17 7.89 -5.03
CA THR A 51 12.48 7.53 -4.48
C THR A 51 13.05 6.31 -5.17
N VAL A 52 12.23 5.28 -5.35
CA VAL A 52 12.66 4.06 -6.04
C VAL A 52 13.06 4.37 -7.47
N HIS A 53 12.29 5.22 -8.14
CA HIS A 53 12.60 5.61 -9.51
C HIS A 53 13.96 6.33 -9.60
N LEU A 54 14.21 7.24 -8.68
CA LEU A 54 15.46 8.01 -8.67
C LEU A 54 16.67 7.14 -8.33
N LEU A 55 16.50 6.14 -7.49
CA LEU A 55 17.60 5.29 -7.06
C LEU A 55 17.84 4.11 -7.97
N SER A 56 16.94 3.82 -8.88
CA SER A 56 17.02 2.67 -9.75
C SER A 56 17.51 3.07 -11.14
N SER A 57 18.20 2.15 -11.83
CA SER A 57 18.49 2.38 -13.23
C SER A 57 17.17 2.40 -14.00
N LYS A 58 17.18 3.00 -15.19
CA LYS A 58 16.00 3.06 -16.00
C LYS A 58 15.40 1.68 -16.26
N ALA A 59 16.25 0.72 -16.52
CA ALA A 59 15.79 -0.64 -16.78
C ALA A 59 15.08 -1.24 -15.56
N ASN A 60 15.64 -0.99 -14.38
CA ASN A 60 15.03 -1.50 -13.17
C ASN A 60 13.71 -0.78 -12.88
N ALA A 61 13.67 0.52 -13.12
CA ALA A 61 12.45 1.28 -12.93
C ALA A 61 11.36 0.79 -13.88
N ASP A 62 11.70 0.53 -15.12
CA ASP A 62 10.74 0.03 -16.09
C ASP A 62 10.20 -1.34 -15.67
N ARG A 63 11.04 -2.20 -15.16
CA ARG A 63 10.61 -3.50 -14.65
C ARG A 63 9.65 -3.36 -13.49
N LEU A 64 9.95 -2.45 -12.59
CA LEU A 64 9.09 -2.23 -11.43
C LEU A 64 7.73 -1.75 -11.87
N TYR A 65 7.69 -0.79 -12.76
CA TYR A 65 6.42 -0.28 -13.27
C TYR A 65 5.65 -1.35 -14.03
N GLU A 66 6.33 -2.17 -14.78
CA GLU A 66 5.70 -3.28 -15.48
C GLU A 66 5.05 -4.25 -14.49
N SER A 67 5.76 -4.59 -13.42
CA SER A 67 5.21 -5.46 -12.39
C SER A 67 3.99 -4.87 -11.74
N ILE A 68 4.02 -3.59 -11.43
CA ILE A 68 2.89 -2.90 -10.84
C ILE A 68 1.70 -2.92 -11.80
N ASN A 69 1.96 -2.65 -13.06
CA ASN A 69 0.91 -2.66 -14.09
C ASN A 69 0.29 -4.04 -14.25
N GLN A 70 1.09 -5.08 -14.17
CA GLN A 70 0.58 -6.44 -14.26
C GLN A 70 -0.35 -6.74 -13.10
N MET A 71 -0.01 -6.29 -11.92
CA MET A 71 -0.86 -6.45 -10.76
C MET A 71 -2.18 -5.72 -10.93
N LYS A 72 -2.11 -4.50 -11.46
CA LYS A 72 -3.30 -3.68 -11.66
C LYS A 72 -4.15 -4.17 -12.83
N SER A 73 -3.54 -4.77 -13.83
CA SER A 73 -4.26 -5.20 -15.01
C SER A 73 -5.10 -6.45 -14.80
N GLY A 74 -5.00 -7.04 -13.63
CA GLY A 74 -5.84 -8.19 -13.34
C GLY A 74 -5.24 -9.51 -13.71
N LYS A 75 -3.98 -9.54 -13.96
CA LYS A 75 -3.28 -10.81 -14.07
C LYS A 75 -3.42 -11.58 -12.78
N THR A 76 -3.64 -10.87 -11.71
CA THR A 76 -4.02 -11.44 -10.45
C THR A 76 -5.53 -11.35 -10.32
N VAL A 77 -6.07 -12.09 -9.38
CA VAL A 77 -7.53 -12.15 -9.20
C VAL A 77 -8.11 -10.91 -8.53
N HIS A 78 -7.29 -9.98 -8.17
CA HIS A 78 -7.72 -8.89 -7.30
C HIS A 78 -8.03 -7.60 -8.03
N LYS A 79 -8.01 -7.62 -9.32
CA LYS A 79 -8.25 -6.41 -10.09
C LYS A 79 -9.57 -5.74 -9.76
N LYS A 80 -10.56 -6.52 -9.43
CA LYS A 80 -11.88 -5.97 -9.12
C LYS A 80 -11.88 -5.15 -7.85
N LEU A 81 -11.06 -5.53 -6.92
CA LEU A 81 -10.94 -4.80 -5.67
C LEU A 81 -10.32 -3.44 -5.88
N ILE A 82 -9.44 -3.36 -6.86
CA ILE A 82 -8.75 -2.13 -7.16
C ILE A 82 -9.65 -1.19 -7.93
N ASP A 83 -10.45 -1.72 -8.81
CA ASP A 83 -11.32 -0.92 -9.66
C ASP A 83 -12.46 -0.28 -8.91
N ASP A 84 -12.83 -0.88 -7.83
CA ASP A 84 -13.89 -0.34 -7.01
C ASP A 84 -13.36 0.71 -6.06
#